data_6f695218d1590d6b974529f0a2bc527f
#
_entry.id   6f695218d1590d6b974529f0a2bc527f
#
_cell.length_a   1.000
_cell.length_b   1.000
_cell.length_c   1.000
_cell.angle_alpha   90.00
_cell.angle_beta   90.00
_cell.angle_gamma   90.00
#
_symmetry.space_group_name_H-M   'P 1'
#
loop_
_entity.id
_entity.type
_entity.pdbx_description
1 polymer ?
#
loop_
_entity_poly.entity_id
_entity_poly.type
_entity_poly.pdbx_seq_one_letter_code
_entity_poly.pdbx_strand_id
1 'polypeptide(L)'
;MALENDTRAPDFALPNQFGELVQLGSFRGKRAVALVFFPLAFSGRCTSELCELRDNLALFQDAGVELIGISVDSKFTLRAWAEEEGYEFTLLADFWPHGQVSKEYGVFLSDKGFSNRATFLIDTDGIIRASFITAPGEARSLAAYRSAVERLQHQPA
;
A
#
# COMPACT_ATOMS: atom_id res chain seq x y z
N MET A 1 -10.11 -6.77 12.45
CA MET A 1 -9.49 -7.84 11.65
C MET A 1 -9.27 -7.35 10.23
N ALA A 2 -8.17 -7.74 9.64
CA ALA A 2 -7.88 -7.38 8.26
C ALA A 2 -8.94 -7.97 7.31
N LEU A 3 -9.17 -7.26 6.20
CA LEU A 3 -10.13 -7.71 5.19
C LEU A 3 -9.65 -8.98 4.50
N GLU A 4 -10.59 -9.84 4.16
CA GLU A 4 -10.32 -11.12 3.54
C GLU A 4 -10.23 -11.02 2.02
N ASN A 5 -9.59 -12.01 1.41
CA ASN A 5 -9.57 -12.16 -0.03
C ASN A 5 -10.99 -12.34 -0.57
N ASP A 6 -11.18 -11.96 -1.83
CA ASP A 6 -12.44 -12.04 -2.56
C ASP A 6 -13.54 -11.11 -2.01
N THR A 7 -13.16 -10.13 -1.20
CA THR A 7 -14.05 -9.06 -0.77
C THR A 7 -13.71 -7.76 -1.53
N ARG A 8 -14.72 -6.88 -1.63
CA ARG A 8 -14.50 -5.58 -2.27
C ARG A 8 -13.61 -4.71 -1.39
N ALA A 9 -12.59 -4.11 -2.00
CA ALA A 9 -11.73 -3.16 -1.30
C ALA A 9 -12.51 -1.87 -1.04
N PRO A 10 -12.56 -1.38 0.21
CA PRO A 10 -13.19 -0.08 0.50
C PRO A 10 -12.54 1.03 -0.32
N ASP A 11 -13.37 1.86 -0.94
CA ASP A 11 -12.88 3.02 -1.68
C ASP A 11 -12.41 4.10 -0.69
N PHE A 12 -11.52 4.96 -1.14
CA PHE A 12 -11.01 6.06 -0.34
C PHE A 12 -10.47 7.15 -1.25
N ALA A 13 -10.27 8.32 -0.69
CA ALA A 13 -9.59 9.43 -1.37
C ALA A 13 -8.61 10.05 -0.37
N LEU A 14 -7.33 10.03 -0.68
CA LEU A 14 -6.28 10.54 0.19
C LEU A 14 -5.29 11.37 -0.63
N PRO A 15 -4.67 12.40 -0.01
CA PRO A 15 -3.65 13.17 -0.71
C PRO A 15 -2.37 12.36 -0.87
N ASN A 16 -1.73 12.49 -2.03
CA ASN A 16 -0.42 11.90 -2.24
C ASN A 16 0.68 12.86 -1.71
N GLN A 17 1.95 12.50 -1.92
CA GLN A 17 3.08 13.30 -1.45
C GLN A 17 3.16 14.70 -2.08
N PHE A 18 2.43 14.94 -3.16
CA PHE A 18 2.37 16.26 -3.82
C PHE A 18 1.09 17.03 -3.46
N GLY A 19 0.24 16.46 -2.60
CA GLY A 19 -1.02 17.09 -2.19
C GLY A 19 -2.16 16.83 -3.17
N GLU A 20 -1.97 16.04 -4.20
CA GLU A 20 -3.01 15.68 -5.15
C GLU A 20 -3.89 14.58 -4.58
N LEU A 21 -5.20 14.71 -4.72
CA LEU A 21 -6.14 13.73 -4.20
C LEU A 21 -6.15 12.49 -5.09
N VAL A 22 -5.90 11.33 -4.49
CA VAL A 22 -5.91 10.03 -5.20
C VAL A 22 -7.06 9.20 -4.67
N GLN A 23 -7.92 8.74 -5.56
CA GLN A 23 -9.06 7.90 -5.22
C GLN A 23 -8.83 6.49 -5.75
N LEU A 24 -9.02 5.48 -4.88
CA LEU A 24 -8.82 4.09 -5.28
C LEU A 24 -9.70 3.71 -6.46
N GLY A 25 -10.96 4.13 -6.45
CA GLY A 25 -11.91 3.82 -7.51
C GLY A 25 -11.50 4.30 -8.88
N SER A 26 -10.59 5.28 -8.97
CA SER A 26 -10.13 5.80 -10.27
C SER A 26 -9.29 4.77 -11.05
N PHE A 27 -8.77 3.75 -10.38
CA PHE A 27 -8.00 2.68 -11.05
C PHE A 27 -8.90 1.56 -11.58
N ARG A 28 -10.16 1.52 -11.16
CA ARG A 28 -11.09 0.46 -11.57
C ARG A 28 -11.25 0.44 -13.08
N GLY A 29 -11.12 -0.75 -13.66
CA GLY A 29 -11.19 -0.94 -15.11
C GLY A 29 -9.92 -0.55 -15.85
N LYS A 30 -8.88 -0.08 -15.14
CA LYS A 30 -7.64 0.40 -15.75
C LYS A 30 -6.41 -0.38 -15.27
N ARG A 31 -6.19 -0.41 -13.97
CA ARG A 31 -5.01 -1.05 -13.38
C ARG A 31 -5.39 -1.76 -12.09
N ALA A 32 -4.69 -2.85 -11.81
CA ALA A 32 -4.71 -3.44 -10.48
C ALA A 32 -3.84 -2.57 -9.56
N VAL A 33 -4.02 -2.72 -8.25
CA VAL A 33 -3.32 -1.92 -7.25
C VAL A 33 -2.68 -2.84 -6.21
N ALA A 34 -1.41 -2.60 -5.89
CA ALA A 34 -0.76 -3.17 -4.72
C ALA A 34 -0.75 -2.08 -3.65
N LEU A 35 -1.61 -2.24 -2.65
CA LEU A 35 -1.79 -1.27 -1.59
C LEU A 35 -0.96 -1.69 -0.38
N VAL A 36 0.07 -0.92 -0.06
CA VAL A 36 1.08 -1.26 0.92
C VAL A 36 0.96 -0.35 2.13
N PHE A 37 0.33 -0.85 3.20
CA PHE A 37 0.28 -0.14 4.48
C PHE A 37 1.59 -0.34 5.22
N PHE A 38 2.12 0.72 5.80
CA PHE A 38 3.34 0.64 6.61
C PHE A 38 3.22 1.58 7.81
N PRO A 39 3.97 1.29 8.93
CA PRO A 39 3.80 2.06 10.16
C PRO A 39 4.14 3.53 10.02
N LEU A 40 5.39 3.88 9.72
CA LEU A 40 5.84 5.27 9.68
C LEU A 40 6.99 5.46 8.70
N ALA A 41 6.95 6.55 7.96
CA ALA A 41 8.05 7.00 7.13
C ALA A 41 9.30 7.25 7.99
N PHE A 42 10.47 7.15 7.38
CA PHE A 42 11.78 7.37 8.01
C PHE A 42 12.18 6.35 9.08
N SER A 43 11.31 5.40 9.46
CA SER A 43 11.74 4.33 10.34
C SER A 43 12.67 3.39 9.56
N GLY A 44 13.70 2.84 10.23
CA GLY A 44 14.72 2.06 9.54
C GLY A 44 14.16 0.87 8.76
N ARG A 45 13.21 0.16 9.35
CA ARG A 45 12.62 -1.03 8.71
C ARG A 45 11.70 -0.67 7.55
N CYS A 46 10.90 0.38 7.69
CA CYS A 46 10.05 0.85 6.59
C CYS A 46 10.91 1.36 5.44
N THR A 47 11.98 2.09 5.73
CA THR A 47 12.88 2.59 4.71
C THR A 47 13.53 1.43 3.92
N SER A 48 14.04 0.42 4.62
CA SER A 48 14.64 -0.76 3.97
C SER A 48 13.65 -1.49 3.08
N GLU A 49 12.42 -1.69 3.58
CA GLU A 49 11.37 -2.41 2.87
C GLU A 49 10.95 -1.67 1.60
N LEU A 50 10.69 -0.37 1.70
CA LEU A 50 10.27 0.41 0.54
C LEU A 50 11.41 0.68 -0.44
N CYS A 51 12.65 0.72 0.02
CA CYS A 51 13.81 0.78 -0.87
C CYS A 51 13.92 -0.50 -1.71
N GLU A 52 13.60 -1.65 -1.13
CA GLU A 52 13.58 -2.90 -1.89
C GLU A 52 12.49 -2.86 -2.96
N LEU A 53 11.31 -2.30 -2.64
CA LEU A 53 10.24 -2.12 -3.64
C LEU A 53 10.65 -1.11 -4.71
N ARG A 54 11.30 -0.02 -4.33
CA ARG A 54 11.84 0.96 -5.27
C ARG A 54 12.77 0.29 -6.29
N ASP A 55 13.68 -0.54 -5.80
CA ASP A 55 14.68 -1.20 -6.64
C ASP A 55 14.09 -2.32 -7.49
N ASN A 56 12.87 -2.75 -7.20
CA ASN A 56 12.17 -3.82 -7.93
C ASN A 56 10.82 -3.35 -8.46
N LEU A 57 10.69 -2.07 -8.75
CA LEU A 57 9.40 -1.50 -9.19
C LEU A 57 8.89 -2.14 -10.49
N ALA A 58 9.79 -2.61 -11.35
CA ALA A 58 9.41 -3.30 -12.59
C ALA A 58 8.55 -4.54 -12.34
N LEU A 59 8.70 -5.20 -11.19
CA LEU A 59 7.85 -6.34 -10.83
C LEU A 59 6.36 -5.96 -10.90
N PHE A 60 6.02 -4.77 -10.46
CA PHE A 60 4.64 -4.27 -10.46
C PHE A 60 4.28 -3.68 -11.82
N GLN A 61 5.13 -2.84 -12.36
CA GLN A 61 4.89 -2.15 -13.64
C GLN A 61 4.69 -3.13 -14.79
N ASP A 62 5.53 -4.17 -14.87
CA ASP A 62 5.42 -5.18 -15.92
C ASP A 62 4.16 -6.03 -15.78
N ALA A 63 3.59 -6.12 -14.58
CA ALA A 63 2.37 -6.84 -14.30
C ALA A 63 1.12 -5.97 -14.46
N GLY A 64 1.27 -4.67 -14.78
CA GLY A 64 0.15 -3.74 -14.87
C GLY A 64 -0.43 -3.37 -13.51
N VAL A 65 0.38 -3.41 -12.47
CA VAL A 65 -0.02 -3.13 -11.09
C VAL A 65 0.55 -1.80 -10.63
N GLU A 66 -0.33 -0.94 -10.11
CA GLU A 66 0.08 0.33 -9.51
C GLU A 66 0.50 0.10 -8.07
N LEU A 67 1.73 0.46 -7.72
CA LEU A 67 2.23 0.34 -6.36
C LEU A 67 1.91 1.61 -5.58
N ILE A 68 1.17 1.48 -4.48
CA ILE A 68 0.75 2.61 -3.64
C ILE A 68 1.08 2.29 -2.19
N GLY A 69 1.87 3.17 -1.55
CA GLY A 69 2.14 3.08 -0.11
C GLY A 69 1.19 3.98 0.66
N ILE A 70 0.80 3.54 1.86
CA ILE A 70 -0.07 4.33 2.76
C ILE A 70 0.49 4.30 4.17
N SER A 71 0.59 5.46 4.80
CA SER A 71 0.90 5.57 6.23
C SER A 71 0.09 6.71 6.85
N VAL A 72 0.17 6.82 8.18
CA VAL A 72 -0.49 7.91 8.91
C VAL A 72 0.33 9.19 8.92
N ASP A 73 1.46 9.23 8.23
CA ASP A 73 2.30 10.42 8.12
C ASP A 73 1.59 11.53 7.31
N SER A 74 2.01 12.76 7.53
CA SER A 74 1.54 13.88 6.71
C SER A 74 2.11 13.79 5.30
N LYS A 75 1.44 14.45 4.35
CA LYS A 75 1.94 14.52 2.96
C LYS A 75 3.33 15.17 2.89
N PHE A 76 3.61 16.11 3.79
CA PHE A 76 4.92 16.78 3.84
C PHE A 76 6.03 15.80 4.22
N THR A 77 5.78 14.96 5.21
CA THR A 77 6.72 13.92 5.64
C THR A 77 6.94 12.90 4.51
N LEU A 78 5.87 12.47 3.87
CA LEU A 78 5.95 11.51 2.77
C LEU A 78 6.71 12.08 1.58
N ARG A 79 6.52 13.35 1.27
CA ARG A 79 7.25 14.01 0.19
C ARG A 79 8.75 14.04 0.48
N ALA A 80 9.13 14.47 1.70
CA ALA A 80 10.53 14.52 2.09
C ALA A 80 11.18 13.15 2.01
N TRP A 81 10.47 12.12 2.47
CA TRP A 81 10.96 10.74 2.44
C TRP A 81 11.14 10.22 1.01
N ALA A 82 10.14 10.46 0.16
CA ALA A 82 10.21 10.06 -1.24
C ALA A 82 11.36 10.74 -1.99
N GLU A 83 11.59 12.02 -1.73
CA GLU A 83 12.68 12.78 -2.34
C GLU A 83 14.04 12.25 -1.88
N GLU A 84 14.19 12.00 -0.59
CA GLU A 84 15.45 11.51 -0.02
C GLU A 84 15.81 10.11 -0.55
N GLU A 85 14.81 9.22 -0.64
CA GLU A 85 15.04 7.83 -1.03
C GLU A 85 14.82 7.56 -2.52
N GLY A 86 14.33 8.54 -3.27
CA GLY A 86 14.09 8.39 -4.70
C GLY A 86 12.91 7.49 -5.03
N TYR A 87 11.86 7.49 -4.21
CA TYR A 87 10.67 6.72 -4.50
C TYR A 87 9.86 7.40 -5.60
N GLU A 88 9.56 6.67 -6.66
CA GLU A 88 8.75 7.17 -7.78
C GLU A 88 7.30 6.71 -7.71
N PHE A 89 6.99 5.75 -6.84
CA PHE A 89 5.61 5.30 -6.65
C PHE A 89 4.85 6.25 -5.71
N THR A 90 3.52 6.17 -5.76
CA THR A 90 2.64 7.03 -4.97
C THR A 90 2.68 6.66 -3.48
N LEU A 91 2.74 7.67 -2.63
CA LEU A 91 2.61 7.54 -1.19
C LEU A 91 1.41 8.37 -0.74
N LEU A 92 0.48 7.77 -0.02
CA LEU A 92 -0.75 8.41 0.43
C LEU A 92 -0.73 8.68 1.93
N ALA A 93 -1.24 9.85 2.31
CA ALA A 93 -1.28 10.31 3.69
C ALA A 93 -2.63 10.00 4.32
N ASP A 94 -2.70 8.96 5.15
CA ASP A 94 -3.86 8.62 5.97
C ASP A 94 -3.78 9.38 7.32
N PHE A 95 -3.45 10.68 7.19
CA PHE A 95 -3.13 11.54 8.31
C PHE A 95 -4.36 12.00 9.07
N TRP A 96 -5.43 12.40 8.32
CA TRP A 96 -6.63 12.91 8.97
C TRP A 96 -7.89 12.57 8.17
N PRO A 97 -8.96 12.03 8.76
CA PRO A 97 -8.99 11.54 10.16
C PRO A 97 -7.94 10.45 10.36
N HIS A 98 -7.23 10.54 11.46
CA HIS A 98 -6.02 9.75 11.69
C HIS A 98 -6.24 8.24 11.56
N GLY A 99 -5.61 7.62 10.55
CA GLY A 99 -5.69 6.20 10.35
C GLY A 99 -7.05 5.68 9.88
N GLN A 100 -7.91 6.55 9.34
CA GLN A 100 -9.26 6.15 8.94
C GLN A 100 -9.26 5.02 7.92
N VAL A 101 -8.43 5.13 6.88
CA VAL A 101 -8.35 4.09 5.84
C VAL A 101 -7.76 2.81 6.40
N SER A 102 -6.71 2.92 7.23
CA SER A 102 -6.14 1.75 7.92
C SER A 102 -7.20 1.02 8.74
N LYS A 103 -8.07 1.75 9.41
CA LYS A 103 -9.19 1.16 10.18
C LYS A 103 -10.17 0.44 9.27
N GLU A 104 -10.51 1.03 8.15
CA GLU A 104 -11.44 0.42 7.18
C GLU A 104 -10.90 -0.88 6.61
N TYR A 105 -9.57 -0.98 6.46
CA TYR A 105 -8.92 -2.20 5.99
C TYR A 105 -8.58 -3.17 7.13
N GLY A 106 -8.91 -2.80 8.38
CA GLY A 106 -8.72 -3.68 9.53
C GLY A 106 -7.27 -3.85 9.96
N VAL A 107 -6.39 -2.89 9.64
CA VAL A 107 -4.96 -3.01 9.90
C VAL A 107 -4.41 -1.93 10.82
N PHE A 108 -5.26 -1.05 11.35
CA PHE A 108 -4.83 0.00 12.26
C PHE A 108 -4.58 -0.56 13.67
N LEU A 109 -3.45 -0.20 14.25
CA LEU A 109 -3.09 -0.57 15.63
C LEU A 109 -3.44 0.60 16.54
N SER A 110 -4.60 0.51 17.20
CA SER A 110 -5.13 1.61 18.00
C SER A 110 -4.27 1.95 19.22
N ASP A 111 -3.51 0.98 19.74
CA ASP A 111 -2.59 1.20 20.86
C ASP A 111 -1.27 1.85 20.42
N LYS A 112 -1.00 1.90 19.12
CA LYS A 112 0.25 2.46 18.60
C LYS A 112 0.05 3.68 17.72
N GLY A 113 -1.15 3.87 17.18
CA GLY A 113 -1.48 5.02 16.34
C GLY A 113 -1.00 4.91 14.89
N PHE A 114 -0.63 3.72 14.43
CA PHE A 114 -0.24 3.49 13.04
C PHE A 114 -0.71 2.10 12.58
N SER A 115 -0.47 1.77 11.32
CA SER A 115 -0.90 0.49 10.76
C SER A 115 0.14 -0.61 10.96
N ASN A 116 -0.33 -1.86 10.87
CA ASN A 116 0.53 -3.02 10.63
C ASN A 116 1.17 -2.90 9.25
N ARG A 117 2.12 -3.79 8.95
CA ARG A 117 2.67 -3.96 7.60
C ARG A 117 1.76 -4.91 6.84
N ALA A 118 0.80 -4.34 6.13
CA ALA A 118 -0.22 -5.10 5.40
C ALA A 118 -0.19 -4.72 3.93
N THR A 119 -0.29 -5.73 3.06
CA THR A 119 -0.36 -5.52 1.62
C THR A 119 -1.62 -6.17 1.09
N PHE A 120 -2.35 -5.44 0.25
CA PHE A 120 -3.55 -5.94 -0.42
C PHE A 120 -3.36 -5.79 -1.93
N LEU A 121 -3.51 -6.89 -2.66
CA LEU A 121 -3.51 -6.88 -4.12
C LEU A 121 -4.96 -6.80 -4.57
N ILE A 122 -5.30 -5.70 -5.23
CA ILE A 122 -6.67 -5.38 -5.65
C ILE A 122 -6.72 -5.45 -7.16
N ASP A 123 -7.65 -6.24 -7.70
CA ASP A 123 -7.76 -6.39 -9.16
C ASP A 123 -8.45 -5.18 -9.80
N THR A 124 -8.59 -5.22 -11.13
CA THR A 124 -9.20 -4.12 -11.88
C THR A 124 -10.68 -3.94 -11.59
N ASP A 125 -11.34 -4.93 -10.98
CA ASP A 125 -12.73 -4.84 -10.56
C ASP A 125 -12.89 -4.29 -9.14
N GLY A 126 -11.78 -4.00 -8.45
CA GLY A 126 -11.80 -3.48 -7.09
C GLY A 126 -11.94 -4.56 -6.02
N ILE A 127 -11.61 -5.80 -6.36
CA ILE A 127 -11.71 -6.95 -5.44
C ILE A 127 -10.33 -7.32 -4.92
N ILE A 128 -10.21 -7.55 -3.62
CA ILE A 128 -8.96 -8.01 -3.00
C ILE A 128 -8.74 -9.47 -3.41
N ARG A 129 -7.64 -9.76 -4.09
CA ARG A 129 -7.33 -11.12 -4.57
C ARG A 129 -6.20 -11.78 -3.80
N ALA A 130 -5.37 -11.03 -3.14
CA ALA A 130 -4.30 -11.55 -2.31
C ALA A 130 -3.99 -10.54 -1.21
N SER A 131 -3.55 -11.02 -0.06
CA SER A 131 -3.09 -10.14 1.02
C SER A 131 -2.09 -10.88 1.88
N PHE A 132 -1.22 -10.12 2.54
CA PHE A 132 -0.31 -10.67 3.55
C PHE A 132 0.02 -9.58 4.57
N ILE A 133 0.25 -9.98 5.80
CA ILE A 133 0.45 -9.07 6.93
C ILE A 133 1.61 -9.57 7.77
N THR A 134 2.48 -8.65 8.18
CA THR A 134 3.51 -8.91 9.20
C THR A 134 3.35 -7.89 10.33
N ALA A 135 3.93 -8.21 11.49
CA ALA A 135 3.97 -7.26 12.61
C ALA A 135 4.86 -6.05 12.25
N PRO A 136 4.70 -4.90 12.92
CA PRO A 136 5.53 -3.72 12.63
C PRO A 136 7.03 -3.97 12.68
N GLY A 137 7.47 -4.92 13.52
CA GLY A 137 8.89 -5.29 13.63
C GLY A 137 9.39 -6.26 12.57
N GLU A 138 8.53 -6.72 11.66
CA GLU A 138 8.87 -7.73 10.66
C GLU A 138 8.65 -7.19 9.24
N ALA A 139 9.74 -7.02 8.48
CA ALA A 139 9.63 -6.60 7.08
C ALA A 139 8.96 -7.69 6.24
N ARG A 140 8.21 -7.28 5.23
CA ARG A 140 7.63 -8.18 4.23
C ARG A 140 8.71 -8.54 3.22
N SER A 141 8.78 -9.81 2.81
CA SER A 141 9.79 -10.25 1.85
C SER A 141 9.38 -9.91 0.42
N LEU A 142 10.36 -9.71 -0.44
CA LEU A 142 10.11 -9.50 -1.89
C LEU A 142 9.42 -10.73 -2.48
N ALA A 143 9.76 -11.93 -1.99
CA ALA A 143 9.11 -13.17 -2.44
C ALA A 143 7.61 -13.17 -2.16
N ALA A 144 7.17 -12.60 -1.03
CA ALA A 144 5.74 -12.48 -0.71
C ALA A 144 5.02 -11.58 -1.73
N TYR A 145 5.64 -10.45 -2.09
CA TYR A 145 5.08 -9.55 -3.11
C TYR A 145 5.02 -10.24 -4.48
N ARG A 146 6.08 -10.94 -4.85
CA ARG A 146 6.16 -11.65 -6.13
C ARG A 146 5.07 -12.71 -6.23
N SER A 147 4.90 -13.50 -5.18
CA SER A 147 3.86 -14.52 -5.10
C SER A 147 2.46 -13.91 -5.19
N ALA A 148 2.22 -12.80 -4.50
CA ALA A 148 0.92 -12.13 -4.51
C ALA A 148 0.59 -11.55 -5.89
N VAL A 149 1.58 -10.98 -6.58
CA VAL A 149 1.40 -10.47 -7.95
C VAL A 149 1.08 -11.61 -8.91
N GLU A 150 1.76 -12.76 -8.77
CA GLU A 150 1.48 -13.94 -9.58
C GLU A 150 0.05 -14.45 -9.37
N ARG A 151 -0.41 -14.49 -8.12
CA ARG A 151 -1.80 -14.87 -7.82
C ARG A 151 -2.80 -13.94 -8.48
N LEU A 152 -2.51 -12.64 -8.48
CA LEU A 152 -3.37 -11.65 -9.11
C LEU A 152 -3.46 -11.89 -10.62
N GLN A 153 -2.34 -12.20 -11.28
CA GLN A 153 -2.28 -12.43 -12.73
C GLN A 153 -3.00 -13.72 -13.16
N HIS A 154 -3.05 -14.71 -12.27
CA HIS A 154 -3.64 -16.02 -12.58
C HIS A 154 -5.09 -16.16 -12.11
N GLN A 155 -5.69 -15.07 -11.60
CA GLN A 155 -7.10 -15.11 -11.24
C GLN A 155 -7.97 -15.11 -12.51
N PRO A 156 -9.06 -15.90 -12.53
CA PRO A 156 -9.99 -15.85 -13.64
C PRO A 156 -10.62 -14.45 -13.73
N ALA A 157 -10.84 -13.98 -14.92
CA ALA A 157 -11.45 -12.69 -15.16
C ALA A 157 -12.90 -12.68 -14.62
#